data_c9bb4e507531a7b1c636321fad0dfeb8
#
_entry.id   c9bb4e507531a7b1c636321fad0dfeb8
#
_cell.length_a   1.000
_cell.length_b   1.000
_cell.length_c   1.000
_cell.angle_alpha   90.00
_cell.angle_beta   90.00
_cell.angle_gamma   90.00
#
_symmetry.space_group_name_H-M   'P 1'
#
loop_
_entity.id
_entity.type
_entity.pdbx_description
1 polymer ?
#
loop_
_entity_poly.entity_id
_entity_poly.type
_entity_poly.pdbx_seq_one_letter_code
_entity_poly.pdbx_strand_id
1 'polypeptide(L)'
;METYIILSRISPEAFSDPFEFKKIAERVAQKIKSECPGVRWKESYATTGRFDVIDIVESDDPRQIAKAAMIIRSYGHSTTETLSGTPWDEFLDLL
;
A
#
# COMPACT_ATOMS: atom_id res chain seq x y z
N MET A 1 -3.12 3.21 16.78
CA MET A 1 -2.34 3.41 15.55
C MET A 1 -3.16 4.16 14.51
N GLU A 2 -2.51 5.05 13.78
CA GLU A 2 -3.16 5.77 12.70
C GLU A 2 -3.41 4.86 11.51
N THR A 3 -4.51 5.07 10.81
CA THR A 3 -4.88 4.31 9.62
C THR A 3 -4.51 5.08 8.36
N TYR A 4 -3.96 4.37 7.39
CA TYR A 4 -3.60 4.92 6.09
C TYR A 4 -4.13 4.02 4.98
N ILE A 5 -4.43 4.64 3.85
CA ILE A 5 -4.89 3.92 2.66
C ILE A 5 -3.92 4.25 1.54
N ILE A 6 -3.25 3.23 1.01
CA ILE A 6 -2.30 3.41 -0.08
C ILE A 6 -2.97 2.94 -1.37
N LEU A 7 -3.13 3.85 -2.30
CA LEU A 7 -3.73 3.60 -3.60
C LEU A 7 -2.60 3.49 -4.62
N SER A 8 -2.53 2.39 -5.34
CA SER A 8 -1.44 2.16 -6.29
C SER A 8 -1.95 1.95 -7.70
N ARG A 9 -1.22 2.51 -8.66
CA ARG A 9 -1.40 2.25 -10.09
C ARG A 9 -0.12 1.62 -10.60
N ILE A 10 -0.26 0.44 -11.18
CA ILE A 10 0.88 -0.34 -11.69
C ILE A 10 1.18 0.09 -13.11
N SER A 11 2.46 0.30 -13.42
CA SER A 11 2.88 0.65 -14.78
C SER A 11 2.63 -0.53 -15.72
N PRO A 12 1.88 -0.35 -16.80
CA PRO A 12 1.57 -1.45 -17.71
C PRO A 12 2.80 -1.97 -18.46
N GLU A 13 3.89 -1.21 -18.51
CA GLU A 13 5.13 -1.64 -19.17
C GLU A 13 6.05 -2.45 -18.25
N ALA A 14 5.72 -2.54 -16.97
CA ALA A 14 6.61 -3.15 -15.98
C ALA A 14 6.75 -4.67 -16.12
N PHE A 15 5.76 -5.31 -16.69
CA PHE A 15 5.75 -6.76 -16.82
C PHE A 15 4.88 -7.16 -18.02
N SER A 16 5.20 -8.32 -18.60
CA SER A 16 4.51 -8.80 -19.80
C SER A 16 3.46 -9.87 -19.52
N ASP A 17 3.47 -10.47 -18.32
CA ASP A 17 2.49 -11.48 -17.96
C ASP A 17 2.18 -11.48 -16.46
N PRO A 18 1.04 -12.12 -16.06
CA PRO A 18 0.61 -12.14 -14.66
C PRO A 18 1.59 -12.84 -13.70
N PHE A 19 2.39 -13.77 -14.16
CA PHE A 19 3.39 -14.43 -13.30
C PHE A 19 4.50 -13.49 -12.90
N GLU A 20 4.93 -12.63 -13.80
CA GLU A 20 5.91 -11.60 -13.48
C GLU A 20 5.36 -10.64 -12.44
N PHE A 21 4.10 -10.24 -12.58
CA PHE A 21 3.44 -9.38 -11.61
C PHE A 21 3.39 -10.04 -10.23
N LYS A 22 3.03 -11.33 -10.19
CA LYS A 22 2.97 -12.07 -8.92
C LYS A 22 4.31 -12.05 -8.21
N LYS A 23 5.40 -12.26 -8.92
CA LYS A 23 6.76 -12.22 -8.36
C LYS A 23 7.11 -10.84 -7.83
N ILE A 24 6.74 -9.79 -8.56
CA ILE A 24 6.95 -8.42 -8.13
C ILE A 24 6.18 -8.14 -6.83
N ALA A 25 4.92 -8.54 -6.77
CA ALA A 25 4.09 -8.35 -5.59
C ALA A 25 4.65 -9.06 -4.36
N GLU A 26 5.12 -10.29 -4.51
CA GLU A 26 5.73 -11.05 -3.42
C GLU A 26 7.02 -10.39 -2.93
N ARG A 27 7.84 -9.88 -3.85
CA ARG A 27 9.08 -9.17 -3.52
C ARG A 27 8.81 -7.88 -2.76
N VAL A 28 7.82 -7.11 -3.21
CA VAL A 28 7.40 -5.89 -2.52
C VAL A 28 6.94 -6.20 -1.10
N ALA A 29 6.11 -7.22 -0.93
CA ALA A 29 5.60 -7.62 0.37
C ALA A 29 6.74 -8.01 1.32
N GLN A 30 7.72 -8.78 0.85
CA GLN A 30 8.86 -9.18 1.65
C GLN A 30 9.73 -7.99 2.05
N LYS A 31 9.96 -7.07 1.12
CA LYS A 31 10.72 -5.84 1.39
C LYS A 31 10.07 -4.99 2.46
N ILE A 32 8.77 -4.78 2.34
CA ILE A 32 8.02 -3.99 3.32
C ILE A 32 8.07 -4.66 4.69
N LYS A 33 7.87 -5.97 4.74
CA LYS A 33 7.90 -6.71 5.99
C LYS A 33 9.25 -6.59 6.70
N SER A 34 10.35 -6.65 5.95
CA SER A 34 11.69 -6.59 6.54
C SER A 34 12.14 -5.16 6.86
N GLU A 35 11.76 -4.18 6.04
CA GLU A 35 12.28 -2.81 6.17
C GLU A 35 11.32 -1.82 6.82
N CYS A 36 10.05 -2.18 6.93
CA CYS A 36 9.04 -1.32 7.56
C CYS A 36 8.35 -2.04 8.71
N PRO A 37 9.09 -2.43 9.78
CA PRO A 37 8.48 -3.19 10.87
C PRO A 37 7.42 -2.41 11.63
N GLY A 38 7.41 -1.08 11.52
CA GLY A 38 6.40 -0.23 12.16
C GLY A 38 5.08 -0.14 11.39
N VAL A 39 4.95 -0.82 10.26
CA VAL A 39 3.71 -0.82 9.48
C VAL A 39 2.98 -2.14 9.67
N ARG A 40 1.71 -2.04 10.06
CA ARG A 40 0.83 -3.19 10.17
C ARG A 40 -0.07 -3.24 8.96
N TRP A 41 0.08 -4.27 8.14
CA TRP A 41 -0.73 -4.47 6.94
C TRP A 41 -2.05 -5.12 7.33
N LYS A 42 -3.17 -4.45 7.09
CA LYS A 42 -4.49 -4.93 7.49
C LYS A 42 -5.19 -5.68 6.38
N GLU A 43 -5.30 -5.05 5.22
CA GLU A 43 -6.03 -5.59 4.08
C GLU A 43 -5.44 -5.08 2.78
N SER A 44 -5.60 -5.86 1.72
CA SER A 44 -5.22 -5.46 0.37
C SER A 44 -6.29 -5.95 -0.60
N TYR A 45 -6.61 -5.12 -1.57
CA TYR A 45 -7.58 -5.44 -2.61
C TYR A 45 -6.99 -5.14 -3.98
N ALA A 46 -7.22 -6.06 -4.93
CA ALA A 46 -7.04 -5.75 -6.34
C ALA A 46 -8.33 -5.10 -6.81
N THR A 47 -8.23 -3.97 -7.47
CA THR A 47 -9.41 -3.21 -7.88
C THR A 47 -9.41 -2.98 -9.38
N THR A 48 -10.59 -2.69 -9.91
CA THR A 48 -10.76 -2.22 -11.27
C THR A 48 -11.08 -0.74 -11.24
N GLY A 49 -10.68 0.00 -12.27
CA GLY A 49 -10.93 1.43 -12.34
C GLY A 49 -9.64 2.22 -12.25
N ARG A 50 -9.69 3.32 -11.51
CA ARG A 50 -8.61 4.30 -11.48
C ARG A 50 -7.33 3.81 -10.79
N PHE A 51 -7.48 2.94 -9.82
CA PHE A 51 -6.35 2.34 -9.11
C PHE A 51 -6.39 0.83 -9.28
N ASP A 52 -5.22 0.20 -9.20
CA ASP A 52 -5.10 -1.24 -9.37
C ASP A 52 -5.06 -1.98 -8.03
N VAL A 53 -4.54 -1.33 -7.00
CA VAL A 53 -4.40 -1.93 -5.67
C VAL A 53 -4.79 -0.91 -4.61
N ILE A 54 -5.53 -1.37 -3.61
CA ILE A 54 -5.84 -0.60 -2.42
C ILE A 54 -5.31 -1.36 -1.22
N ASP A 55 -4.45 -0.72 -0.44
CA ASP A 55 -3.89 -1.30 0.79
C ASP A 55 -4.35 -0.48 1.99
N ILE A 56 -4.84 -1.17 3.01
CA ILE A 56 -5.22 -0.54 4.27
C ILE A 56 -4.20 -0.95 5.31
N VAL A 57 -3.52 0.05 5.88
CA VAL A 57 -2.39 -0.17 6.77
C VAL A 57 -2.50 0.72 8.01
N GLU A 58 -1.79 0.33 9.06
CA GLU A 58 -1.73 1.11 10.29
C GLU A 58 -0.27 1.33 10.69
N SER A 59 0.01 2.49 11.29
CA SER A 59 1.32 2.76 11.87
C SER A 59 1.22 3.92 12.85
N ASP A 60 2.11 3.93 13.83
CA ASP A 60 2.30 5.08 14.71
C ASP A 60 3.33 6.05 14.14
N ASP A 61 4.01 5.66 13.08
CA ASP A 61 5.05 6.48 12.46
C ASP A 61 4.77 6.71 10.99
N PRO A 62 4.35 7.94 10.61
CA PRO A 62 4.05 8.24 9.20
C PRO A 62 5.27 8.11 8.28
N ARG A 63 6.50 8.16 8.85
CA ARG A 63 7.71 7.98 8.04
C ARG A 63 7.83 6.54 7.56
N GLN A 64 7.35 5.57 8.37
CA GLN A 64 7.31 4.16 7.95
C GLN A 64 6.32 3.97 6.81
N ILE A 65 5.20 4.67 6.84
CA ILE A 65 4.21 4.64 5.76
C ILE A 65 4.82 5.22 4.46
N ALA A 66 5.53 6.34 4.58
CA ALA A 66 6.22 6.94 3.43
C ALA A 66 7.25 5.98 2.83
N LYS A 67 7.98 5.27 3.69
CA LYS A 67 8.97 4.27 3.25
C LYS A 67 8.30 3.10 2.53
N ALA A 68 7.18 2.60 3.07
CA ALA A 68 6.44 1.53 2.44
C ALA A 68 5.93 1.95 1.05
N ALA A 69 5.40 3.17 0.93
CA ALA A 69 4.96 3.70 -0.36
C ALA A 69 6.12 3.80 -1.35
N MET A 70 7.30 4.22 -0.89
CA MET A 70 8.48 4.29 -1.75
C MET A 70 8.91 2.91 -2.25
N ILE A 71 8.83 1.89 -1.40
CA ILE A 71 9.13 0.51 -1.79
C ILE A 71 8.15 0.04 -2.87
N ILE A 72 6.87 0.34 -2.71
CA ILE A 72 5.87 0.01 -3.73
C ILE A 72 6.20 0.69 -5.06
N ARG A 73 6.57 1.98 -5.02
CA ARG A 73 6.91 2.72 -6.24
C ARG A 73 8.14 2.16 -6.93
N SER A 74 9.19 1.85 -6.17
CA SER A 74 10.47 1.44 -6.76
C SER A 74 10.50 -0.04 -7.14
N TYR A 75 10.16 -0.94 -6.22
CA TYR A 75 10.17 -2.38 -6.50
C TYR A 75 8.91 -2.86 -7.18
N GLY A 76 7.80 -2.17 -6.95
CA GLY A 76 6.50 -2.52 -7.52
C GLY A 76 6.17 -1.83 -8.83
N HIS A 77 7.06 -1.00 -9.35
CA HIS A 77 6.87 -0.27 -10.61
C HIS A 77 5.53 0.43 -10.66
N SER A 78 5.21 1.18 -9.61
CA SER A 78 3.89 1.78 -9.43
C SER A 78 3.99 3.27 -9.12
N THR A 79 2.88 3.95 -9.29
CA THR A 79 2.65 5.26 -8.68
C THR A 79 1.70 5.07 -7.52
N THR A 80 1.83 5.88 -6.48
CA THR A 80 1.03 5.73 -5.28
C THR A 80 0.44 7.05 -4.83
N GLU A 81 -0.71 6.95 -4.15
CA GLU A 81 -1.32 8.07 -3.44
C GLU A 81 -1.68 7.53 -2.06
N THR A 82 -1.24 8.22 -1.00
CA THR A 82 -1.48 7.78 0.36
C THR A 82 -2.46 8.73 1.04
N LEU A 83 -3.53 8.17 1.58
CA LEU A 83 -4.54 8.90 2.31
C LEU A 83 -4.44 8.57 3.79
N SER A 84 -4.60 9.57 4.63
CA SER A 84 -4.82 9.38 6.06
C SER A 84 -6.30 9.11 6.24
N GLY A 85 -6.65 8.06 6.98
CA GLY A 85 -8.04 7.67 7.19
C GLY A 85 -8.35 7.52 8.66
N THR A 86 -9.59 7.83 9.04
CA THR A 86 -10.10 7.57 10.38
C THR A 86 -11.19 6.53 10.25
N PRO A 87 -11.15 5.43 11.02
CA PRO A 87 -12.24 4.45 10.99
C PRO A 87 -13.58 5.13 11.21
N TRP A 88 -14.57 4.68 10.46
CA TRP A 88 -15.86 5.38 10.39
C TRP A 88 -16.52 5.60 11.76
N ASP A 89 -16.54 4.57 12.60
CA ASP A 89 -17.15 4.69 13.92
C ASP A 89 -16.40 5.68 14.81
N GLU A 90 -15.09 5.70 14.73
CA GLU A 90 -14.27 6.67 15.48
C GLU A 90 -14.54 8.09 15.01
N PHE A 91 -14.69 8.27 13.70
CA PHE A 91 -15.02 9.58 13.15
C PHE A 91 -16.39 10.06 13.65
N LEU A 92 -17.40 9.19 13.62
CA LEU A 92 -18.73 9.54 14.11
C LEU A 92 -18.72 9.91 15.58
N ASP A 93 -17.87 9.28 16.38
CA ASP A 93 -17.75 9.58 17.81
C ASP A 93 -17.18 10.98 18.09
N LEU A 94 -16.54 11.60 17.10
CA LEU A 94 -16.05 12.99 17.22
C LEU A 94 -17.19 14.01 17.09
N LEU A 95 -18.30 13.61 16.53
CA LEU A 95 -19.41 14.49 16.26
C LEU A 95 -20.43 14.47 17.40
#